data_3c835b479992e064f64f0db072e11576
#
_entry.id   3c835b479992e064f64f0db072e11576
#
_cell.length_a   1.000
_cell.length_b   1.000
_cell.length_c   1.000
_cell.angle_alpha   90.00
_cell.angle_beta   90.00
_cell.angle_gamma   90.00
#
_symmetry.space_group_name_H-M   'P 1'
#
loop_
_entity.id
_entity.type
_entity.pdbx_description
1 polymer ?
#
loop_
_entity_poly.entity_id
_entity_poly.type
_entity_poly.pdbx_seq_one_letter_code
_entity_poly.pdbx_strand_id
1 'polypeptide(L)'
;VQSGVAYVPQGREIFPRLTVEENLLMGLSRFSAGNARSVPEEIWQLFPVLKEMKHRRGGDLSGGQQQQLAIGRALASRPRLLILDEPTEGIQPSVIKEIGQVIRSLANRGDMAILLVEQFYDFAAELADSYLVMSRGSIVQQGRGENMEQEGVRGLVAI
;
A
#
# COMPACT_ATOMS: atom_id res chain seq x y z
N VAL A 1 12.13 -9.82 -1.80
CA VAL A 1 12.71 -8.48 -1.94
C VAL A 1 13.82 -8.43 -3.00
N GLN A 2 14.61 -9.49 -3.18
CA GLN A 2 15.62 -9.57 -4.26
C GLN A 2 14.98 -9.54 -5.67
N SER A 3 13.74 -10.01 -5.82
CA SER A 3 12.99 -10.05 -7.09
C SER A 3 12.34 -8.72 -7.49
N GLY A 4 12.43 -7.66 -6.67
CA GLY A 4 11.76 -6.39 -6.90
C GLY A 4 10.27 -6.40 -6.53
N VAL A 5 9.84 -7.34 -5.68
CA VAL A 5 8.48 -7.42 -5.13
C VAL A 5 8.49 -6.90 -3.70
N ALA A 6 7.55 -6.02 -3.36
CA ALA A 6 7.28 -5.61 -1.99
C ALA A 6 5.84 -5.98 -1.62
N TYR A 7 5.63 -6.36 -0.38
CA TYR A 7 4.36 -6.81 0.15
C TYR A 7 4.02 -6.08 1.44
N VAL A 8 2.82 -5.55 1.51
CA VAL A 8 2.23 -4.96 2.71
C VAL A 8 1.07 -5.87 3.13
N PRO A 9 1.24 -6.69 4.17
CA PRO A 9 0.22 -7.64 4.61
C PRO A 9 -0.91 -6.94 5.35
N GLN A 10 -2.05 -7.62 5.43
CA GLN A 10 -3.08 -7.32 6.42
C GLN A 10 -2.43 -7.24 7.81
N GLY A 11 -2.77 -6.21 8.60
CA GLY A 11 -2.14 -5.99 9.92
C GLY A 11 -0.83 -5.20 9.88
N ARG A 12 -0.37 -4.75 8.68
CA ARG A 12 0.70 -3.74 8.48
C ARG A 12 2.13 -4.21 8.81
N GLU A 13 2.31 -5.04 9.84
CA GLU A 13 3.60 -5.59 10.30
C GLU A 13 4.73 -4.53 10.42
N ILE A 14 4.41 -3.37 10.99
CA ILE A 14 5.41 -2.37 11.33
C ILE A 14 6.23 -2.82 12.54
N PHE A 15 7.41 -2.24 12.74
CA PHE A 15 8.21 -2.43 13.94
C PHE A 15 7.79 -1.42 15.02
N PRO A 16 6.97 -1.80 16.01
CA PRO A 16 6.33 -0.84 16.92
C PRO A 16 7.33 -0.14 17.86
N ARG A 17 8.49 -0.75 18.13
CA ARG A 17 9.52 -0.20 19.00
C ARG A 17 10.51 0.72 18.27
N LEU A 18 10.59 0.61 16.95
CA LEU A 18 11.41 1.49 16.11
C LEU A 18 10.66 2.80 15.83
N THR A 19 11.40 3.87 15.61
CA THR A 19 10.86 5.13 15.14
C THR A 19 10.31 5.01 13.71
N VAL A 20 9.54 5.99 13.26
CA VAL A 20 9.07 6.08 11.87
C VAL A 20 10.26 6.04 10.89
N GLU A 21 11.30 6.85 11.15
CA GLU A 21 12.49 6.90 10.31
C GLU A 21 13.21 5.55 10.25
N GLU A 22 13.41 4.89 11.40
CA GLU A 22 14.04 3.57 11.46
C GLU A 22 13.20 2.51 10.74
N ASN A 23 11.86 2.51 10.88
CA ASN A 23 10.99 1.63 10.10
C ASN A 23 11.18 1.80 8.59
N LEU A 24 11.25 3.05 8.10
CA LEU A 24 11.46 3.33 6.69
C LEU A 24 12.85 2.89 6.22
N LEU A 25 13.89 3.09 7.04
CA LEU A 25 15.25 2.64 6.77
C LEU A 25 15.35 1.11 6.65
N MET A 26 14.51 0.34 7.37
CA MET A 26 14.44 -1.11 7.19
C MET A 26 14.02 -1.51 5.77
N GLY A 27 13.22 -0.70 5.08
CA GLY A 27 12.87 -0.90 3.67
C GLY A 27 14.06 -0.80 2.72
N LEU A 28 15.13 -0.13 3.12
CA LEU A 28 16.35 0.03 2.34
C LEU A 28 17.36 -1.12 2.51
N SER A 29 17.08 -2.12 3.32
CA SER A 29 17.99 -3.20 3.67
C SER A 29 18.50 -4.03 2.46
N ARG A 30 17.79 -3.98 1.31
CA ARG A 30 18.25 -4.62 0.05
C ARG A 30 19.44 -3.89 -0.61
N PHE A 31 19.62 -2.62 -0.31
CA PHE A 31 20.71 -1.84 -0.87
C PHE A 31 21.94 -2.03 0.03
N SER A 32 23.06 -2.49 -0.55
CA SER A 32 24.31 -2.76 0.18
C SER A 32 24.70 -1.58 1.06
N ALA A 33 25.27 -1.86 2.22
CA ALA A 33 25.51 -0.99 3.37
C ALA A 33 26.29 0.34 3.12
N GLY A 34 26.62 0.69 1.88
CA GLY A 34 27.37 1.89 1.52
C GLY A 34 26.55 3.13 1.15
N ASN A 35 25.34 2.97 0.60
CA ASN A 35 24.67 4.07 -0.11
C ASN A 35 23.29 4.51 0.43
N ALA A 36 22.68 3.79 1.36
CA ALA A 36 21.34 4.11 1.83
C ALA A 36 21.37 4.55 3.30
N ARG A 37 21.86 5.75 3.56
CA ARG A 37 21.93 6.34 4.92
C ARG A 37 20.73 7.21 5.28
N SER A 38 19.82 7.48 4.33
CA SER A 38 18.66 8.33 4.56
C SER A 38 17.43 7.81 3.82
N VAL A 39 16.26 8.07 4.40
CA VAL A 39 14.97 7.81 3.75
C VAL A 39 14.87 8.68 2.50
N PRO A 40 14.46 8.12 1.34
CA PRO A 40 14.27 8.90 0.12
C PRO A 40 13.25 10.03 0.34
N GLU A 41 13.58 11.25 -0.14
CA GLU A 41 12.69 12.42 0.02
C GLU A 41 11.30 12.18 -0.57
N GLU A 42 11.20 11.36 -1.61
CA GLU A 42 9.94 10.94 -2.22
C GLU A 42 8.96 10.33 -1.22
N ILE A 43 9.45 9.52 -0.26
CA ILE A 43 8.59 8.90 0.76
C ILE A 43 7.98 9.96 1.67
N TRP A 44 8.77 10.98 2.03
CA TRP A 44 8.28 12.10 2.84
C TRP A 44 7.27 12.98 2.08
N GLN A 45 7.41 13.07 0.75
CA GLN A 45 6.47 13.80 -0.12
C GLN A 45 5.14 13.03 -0.27
N LEU A 46 5.20 11.70 -0.40
CA LEU A 46 4.01 10.86 -0.50
C LEU A 46 3.22 10.81 0.82
N PHE A 47 3.92 10.85 1.95
CA PHE A 47 3.33 10.76 3.29
C PHE A 47 3.87 11.86 4.21
N PRO A 48 3.43 13.12 4.07
CA PRO A 48 3.96 14.25 4.84
C PRO A 48 3.84 14.07 6.36
N VAL A 49 2.77 13.42 6.83
CA VAL A 49 2.54 13.13 8.24
C VAL A 49 3.67 12.28 8.85
N LEU A 50 4.27 11.39 8.07
CA LEU A 50 5.40 10.58 8.54
C LEU A 50 6.65 11.43 8.77
N LYS A 51 6.86 12.48 7.96
CA LYS A 51 7.97 13.42 8.13
C LYS A 51 7.84 14.19 9.45
N GLU A 52 6.64 14.64 9.77
CA GLU A 52 6.34 15.33 11.05
C GLU A 52 6.56 14.40 12.26
N MET A 53 6.31 13.12 12.08
CA MET A 53 6.39 12.11 13.14
C MET A 53 7.66 11.24 13.09
N LYS A 54 8.66 11.63 12.33
CA LYS A 54 9.84 10.78 12.02
C LYS A 54 10.54 10.19 13.26
N HIS A 55 10.52 10.90 14.37
CA HIS A 55 11.15 10.48 15.63
C HIS A 55 10.20 9.75 16.60
N ARG A 56 8.90 9.63 16.26
CA ARG A 56 7.95 8.87 17.06
C ARG A 56 8.10 7.37 16.80
N ARG A 57 7.81 6.55 17.82
CA ARG A 57 7.75 5.10 17.66
C ARG A 57 6.57 4.71 16.79
N GLY A 58 6.74 3.70 15.95
CA GLY A 58 5.68 3.19 15.09
C GLY A 58 4.44 2.74 15.88
N GLY A 59 4.63 2.18 17.08
CA GLY A 59 3.53 1.76 17.95
C GLY A 59 2.67 2.89 18.50
N ASP A 60 3.17 4.13 18.50
CA ASP A 60 2.45 5.32 19.02
C ASP A 60 1.64 6.03 17.92
N LEU A 61 1.66 5.51 16.70
CA LEU A 61 0.92 6.03 15.56
C LEU A 61 -0.53 5.53 15.55
N SER A 62 -1.44 6.31 14.96
CA SER A 62 -2.79 5.83 14.64
C SER A 62 -2.75 4.71 13.60
N GLY A 63 -3.82 3.91 13.49
CA GLY A 63 -3.91 2.84 12.52
C GLY A 63 -3.65 3.30 11.08
N GLY A 64 -4.20 4.46 10.68
CA GLY A 64 -3.96 5.03 9.36
C GLY A 64 -2.52 5.46 9.14
N GLN A 65 -1.87 6.06 10.14
CA GLN A 65 -0.46 6.44 10.08
C GLN A 65 0.46 5.21 10.02
N GLN A 66 0.11 4.15 10.74
CA GLN A 66 0.82 2.87 10.65
C GLN A 66 0.70 2.25 9.25
N GLN A 67 -0.46 2.37 8.61
CA GLN A 67 -0.66 1.90 7.23
C GLN A 67 0.20 2.70 6.24
N GLN A 68 0.19 4.03 6.37
CA GLN A 68 1.07 4.89 5.57
C GLN A 68 2.56 4.54 5.79
N LEU A 69 2.95 4.26 7.04
CA LEU A 69 4.31 3.82 7.38
C LEU A 69 4.66 2.47 6.71
N ALA A 70 3.75 1.49 6.75
CA ALA A 70 3.96 0.18 6.13
C ALA A 70 4.13 0.30 4.60
N ILE A 71 3.28 1.10 3.94
CA ILE A 71 3.38 1.38 2.50
C ILE A 71 4.68 2.13 2.20
N GLY A 72 5.02 3.17 2.96
CA GLY A 72 6.26 3.94 2.78
C GLY A 72 7.50 3.07 2.91
N ARG A 73 7.54 2.15 3.90
CA ARG A 73 8.63 1.17 4.07
C ARG A 73 8.75 0.23 2.86
N ALA A 74 7.63 -0.24 2.33
CA ALA A 74 7.61 -1.09 1.14
C ALA A 74 8.16 -0.33 -0.08
N LEU A 75 7.71 0.91 -0.29
CA LEU A 75 8.16 1.78 -1.39
C LEU A 75 9.63 2.16 -1.29
N ALA A 76 10.19 2.29 -0.08
CA ALA A 76 11.61 2.56 0.12
C ALA A 76 12.51 1.51 -0.55
N SER A 77 12.04 0.27 -0.70
CA SER A 77 12.75 -0.79 -1.42
C SER A 77 12.76 -0.61 -2.96
N ARG A 78 12.09 0.41 -3.51
CA ARG A 78 11.92 0.66 -4.95
C ARG A 78 11.46 -0.60 -5.70
N PRO A 79 10.27 -1.14 -5.36
CA PRO A 79 9.77 -2.36 -5.97
C PRO A 79 9.32 -2.12 -7.42
N ARG A 80 9.32 -3.18 -8.22
CA ARG A 80 8.64 -3.20 -9.54
C ARG A 80 7.19 -3.71 -9.43
N LEU A 81 6.89 -4.44 -8.33
CA LEU A 81 5.56 -4.90 -7.97
C LEU A 81 5.32 -4.60 -6.49
N LEU A 82 4.28 -3.85 -6.19
CA LEU A 82 3.77 -3.60 -4.85
C LEU A 82 2.49 -4.41 -4.65
N ILE A 83 2.47 -5.25 -3.63
CA ILE A 83 1.27 -6.01 -3.23
C ILE A 83 0.73 -5.38 -1.95
N LEU A 84 -0.53 -4.98 -1.97
CA LEU A 84 -1.25 -4.41 -0.84
C LEU A 84 -2.42 -5.33 -0.48
N ASP A 85 -2.44 -5.83 0.74
CA ASP A 85 -3.45 -6.76 1.23
C ASP A 85 -4.35 -6.06 2.26
N GLU A 86 -5.60 -5.82 1.88
CA GLU A 86 -6.63 -5.10 2.64
C GLU A 86 -6.12 -3.79 3.28
N PRO A 87 -5.53 -2.87 2.50
CA PRO A 87 -4.89 -1.67 3.04
C PRO A 87 -5.87 -0.69 3.69
N THR A 88 -7.18 -0.88 3.53
CA THR A 88 -8.21 0.01 4.11
C THR A 88 -8.76 -0.49 5.44
N GLU A 89 -8.40 -1.72 5.87
CA GLU A 89 -8.98 -2.32 7.06
C GLU A 89 -8.68 -1.53 8.35
N GLY A 90 -9.75 -1.18 9.08
CA GLY A 90 -9.65 -0.47 10.36
C GLY A 90 -9.09 0.95 10.26
N ILE A 91 -9.25 1.61 9.11
CA ILE A 91 -8.73 2.95 8.82
C ILE A 91 -9.87 3.94 8.62
N GLN A 92 -9.64 5.19 9.05
CA GLN A 92 -10.60 6.28 8.87
C GLN A 92 -10.74 6.68 7.40
N PRO A 93 -11.95 7.07 6.94
CA PRO A 93 -12.21 7.40 5.54
C PRO A 93 -11.30 8.47 4.95
N SER A 94 -10.89 9.48 5.72
CA SER A 94 -9.96 10.52 5.27
C SER A 94 -8.60 9.95 4.88
N VAL A 95 -8.06 9.02 5.68
CA VAL A 95 -6.76 8.38 5.41
C VAL A 95 -6.87 7.37 4.27
N ILE A 96 -7.99 6.66 4.15
CA ILE A 96 -8.27 5.79 2.99
C ILE A 96 -8.16 6.60 1.69
N LYS A 97 -8.77 7.79 1.66
CA LYS A 97 -8.69 8.68 0.50
C LYS A 97 -7.26 9.11 0.18
N GLU A 98 -6.47 9.48 1.19
CA GLU A 98 -5.06 9.83 1.02
C GLU A 98 -4.24 8.66 0.44
N ILE A 99 -4.43 7.44 0.98
CA ILE A 99 -3.79 6.22 0.48
C ILE A 99 -4.19 5.95 -0.97
N GLY A 100 -5.47 6.10 -1.31
CA GLY A 100 -5.98 5.95 -2.68
C GLY A 100 -5.31 6.93 -3.66
N GLN A 101 -5.15 8.19 -3.27
CA GLN A 101 -4.45 9.19 -4.07
C GLN A 101 -2.97 8.81 -4.31
N VAL A 102 -2.29 8.30 -3.30
CA VAL A 102 -0.92 7.80 -3.42
C VAL A 102 -0.85 6.62 -4.39
N ILE A 103 -1.73 5.62 -4.23
CA ILE A 103 -1.78 4.45 -5.12
C ILE A 103 -2.01 4.88 -6.56
N ARG A 104 -2.99 5.77 -6.81
CA ARG A 104 -3.28 6.29 -8.16
C ARG A 104 -2.07 7.05 -8.74
N SER A 105 -1.41 7.88 -7.96
CA SER A 105 -0.22 8.60 -8.38
C SER A 105 0.92 7.65 -8.78
N LEU A 106 1.15 6.61 -7.99
CA LEU A 106 2.16 5.59 -8.27
C LEU A 106 1.84 4.79 -9.54
N ALA A 107 0.58 4.36 -9.71
CA ALA A 107 0.14 3.63 -10.90
C ALA A 107 0.33 4.46 -12.19
N ASN A 108 0.01 5.76 -12.13
CA ASN A 108 0.14 6.65 -13.29
C ASN A 108 1.60 6.90 -13.74
N ARG A 109 2.59 6.62 -12.91
CA ARG A 109 4.01 6.72 -13.30
C ARG A 109 4.42 5.61 -14.29
N GLY A 110 3.78 4.45 -14.24
CA GLY A 110 4.04 3.33 -15.14
C GLY A 110 5.37 2.59 -14.92
N ASP A 111 6.09 2.88 -13.84
CA ASP A 111 7.36 2.25 -13.47
C ASP A 111 7.20 1.08 -12.49
N MET A 112 5.99 0.90 -11.96
CA MET A 112 5.64 -0.12 -10.96
C MET A 112 4.23 -0.65 -11.21
N ALA A 113 4.06 -1.97 -11.10
CA ALA A 113 2.75 -2.59 -11.03
C ALA A 113 2.25 -2.63 -9.57
N ILE A 114 0.94 -2.51 -9.38
CA ILE A 114 0.32 -2.60 -8.05
C ILE A 114 -0.74 -3.70 -8.10
N LEU A 115 -0.62 -4.68 -7.21
CA LEU A 115 -1.65 -5.68 -6.94
C LEU A 115 -2.36 -5.31 -5.64
N LEU A 116 -3.62 -4.89 -5.76
CA LEU A 116 -4.48 -4.54 -4.64
C LEU A 116 -5.43 -5.70 -4.35
N VAL A 117 -5.38 -6.25 -3.16
CA VAL A 117 -6.35 -7.24 -2.65
C VAL A 117 -7.27 -6.50 -1.69
N GLU A 118 -8.56 -6.45 -2.01
CA GLU A 118 -9.53 -5.64 -1.25
C GLU A 118 -10.94 -6.24 -1.31
N GLN A 119 -11.68 -6.08 -0.20
CA GLN A 119 -13.12 -6.35 -0.15
C GLN A 119 -13.92 -5.04 -0.22
N PHE A 120 -13.33 -3.90 0.11
CA PHE A 120 -14.00 -2.60 0.01
C PHE A 120 -14.14 -2.20 -1.46
N TYR A 121 -15.28 -2.58 -2.04
CA TYR A 121 -15.58 -2.46 -3.46
C TYR A 121 -15.33 -1.04 -4.01
N ASP A 122 -15.87 0.00 -3.34
CA ASP A 122 -15.77 1.36 -3.85
C ASP A 122 -14.32 1.83 -3.99
N PHE A 123 -13.47 1.48 -3.03
CA PHE A 123 -12.05 1.78 -3.08
C PHE A 123 -11.33 1.03 -4.21
N ALA A 124 -11.63 -0.27 -4.37
CA ALA A 124 -11.04 -1.08 -5.43
C ALA A 124 -11.48 -0.60 -6.82
N ALA A 125 -12.78 -0.33 -6.99
CA ALA A 125 -13.34 0.12 -8.26
C ALA A 125 -12.81 1.48 -8.71
N GLU A 126 -12.55 2.40 -7.75
CA GLU A 126 -11.95 3.70 -8.06
C GLU A 126 -10.52 3.54 -8.61
N LEU A 127 -9.78 2.53 -8.19
CA LEU A 127 -8.35 2.39 -8.48
C LEU A 127 -8.02 1.38 -9.59
N ALA A 128 -8.90 0.41 -9.85
CA ALA A 128 -8.59 -0.72 -10.71
C ALA A 128 -8.51 -0.35 -12.19
N ASP A 129 -7.42 -0.73 -12.86
CA ASP A 129 -7.32 -0.77 -14.32
C ASP A 129 -7.89 -2.10 -14.85
N SER A 130 -7.66 -3.20 -14.10
CA SER A 130 -8.25 -4.51 -14.32
C SER A 130 -8.57 -5.17 -12.98
N TYR A 131 -9.50 -6.12 -12.99
CA TYR A 131 -9.91 -6.81 -11.77
C TYR A 131 -10.04 -8.33 -11.94
N LEU A 132 -9.90 -9.00 -10.81
CA LEU A 132 -10.18 -10.42 -10.64
C LEU A 132 -11.06 -10.58 -9.39
N VAL A 133 -12.18 -11.29 -9.52
CA VAL A 133 -13.01 -11.67 -8.36
C VAL A 133 -12.64 -13.09 -7.97
N MET A 134 -12.22 -13.26 -6.72
CA MET A 134 -11.88 -14.57 -6.17
C MET A 134 -12.99 -15.04 -5.19
N SER A 135 -13.35 -16.29 -5.29
CA SER A 135 -14.22 -16.95 -4.33
C SER A 135 -13.73 -18.37 -4.10
N ARG A 136 -13.57 -18.74 -2.81
CA ARG A 136 -13.15 -20.08 -2.39
C ARG A 136 -11.91 -20.61 -3.12
N GLY A 137 -10.93 -19.74 -3.33
CA GLY A 137 -9.66 -20.09 -4.00
C GLY A 137 -9.72 -20.16 -5.53
N SER A 138 -10.82 -19.78 -6.16
CA SER A 138 -11.00 -19.76 -7.61
C SER A 138 -11.33 -18.37 -8.11
N ILE A 139 -10.84 -18.02 -9.32
CA ILE A 139 -11.25 -16.80 -10.02
C ILE A 139 -12.63 -17.09 -10.63
N VAL A 140 -13.65 -16.33 -10.22
CA VAL A 140 -15.04 -16.48 -10.68
C VAL A 140 -15.42 -15.45 -11.73
N GLN A 141 -14.72 -14.30 -11.77
CA GLN A 141 -14.93 -13.26 -12.76
C GLN A 141 -13.65 -12.44 -12.93
N GLN A 142 -13.46 -11.86 -14.10
CA GLN A 142 -12.35 -10.94 -14.41
C GLN A 142 -12.75 -9.98 -15.50
N GLY A 143 -12.13 -8.79 -15.52
CA GLY A 143 -12.43 -7.79 -16.53
C GLY A 143 -11.62 -6.51 -16.37
N ARG A 144 -12.07 -5.47 -17.07
CA ARG A 144 -11.50 -4.11 -16.97
C ARG A 144 -12.16 -3.35 -15.82
N GLY A 145 -11.37 -2.55 -15.10
CA GLY A 145 -11.86 -1.76 -13.96
C GLY A 145 -13.06 -0.88 -14.31
N GLU A 146 -13.03 -0.24 -15.47
CA GLU A 146 -14.13 0.62 -15.97
C GLU A 146 -15.49 -0.11 -16.10
N ASN A 147 -15.50 -1.43 -16.20
CA ASN A 147 -16.71 -2.24 -16.38
C ASN A 147 -17.24 -2.84 -15.08
N MET A 148 -16.55 -2.71 -13.97
CA MET A 148 -16.89 -3.39 -12.70
C MET A 148 -18.34 -3.17 -12.26
N GLU A 149 -18.86 -1.96 -12.40
CA GLU A 149 -20.25 -1.63 -12.04
C GLU A 149 -21.26 -2.31 -13.00
N GLN A 150 -21.01 -2.22 -14.32
CA GLN A 150 -21.90 -2.83 -15.35
C GLN A 150 -21.89 -4.36 -15.27
N GLU A 151 -20.77 -4.94 -14.89
CA GLU A 151 -20.60 -6.38 -14.78
C GLU A 151 -21.07 -6.94 -13.42
N GLY A 152 -21.67 -6.10 -12.56
CA GLY A 152 -22.30 -6.50 -11.30
C GLY A 152 -21.32 -7.01 -10.23
N VAL A 153 -20.05 -6.63 -10.30
CA VAL A 153 -18.97 -7.08 -9.39
C VAL A 153 -19.31 -6.79 -7.93
N ARG A 154 -19.97 -5.65 -7.65
CA ARG A 154 -20.41 -5.29 -6.29
C ARG A 154 -21.22 -6.42 -5.62
N GLY A 155 -22.12 -7.05 -6.37
CA GLY A 155 -22.95 -8.15 -5.86
C GLY A 155 -22.19 -9.44 -5.56
N LEU A 156 -21.00 -9.62 -6.16
CA LEU A 156 -20.16 -10.80 -5.94
C LEU A 156 -19.24 -10.67 -4.71
N VAL A 157 -18.94 -9.43 -4.29
CA VAL A 157 -18.06 -9.15 -3.14
C VAL A 157 -18.83 -8.70 -1.90
N ALA A 158 -20.12 -8.37 -2.03
CA ALA A 158 -20.98 -8.10 -0.89
C ALA A 158 -21.27 -9.41 -0.14
N ILE A 159 -20.78 -9.52 1.09
CA ILE A 159 -21.05 -10.62 2.03
C ILE A 159 -22.11 -10.15 3.02
#